data_15365540545bc82174c0ab32ab1b272e
#
_entry.id   15365540545bc82174c0ab32ab1b272e
#
_cell.length_a   1.000
_cell.length_b   1.000
_cell.length_c   1.000
_cell.angle_alpha   90.00
_cell.angle_beta   90.00
_cell.angle_gamma   90.00
#
_symmetry.space_group_name_H-M   'P 1'
#
loop_
_entity.id
_entity.type
_entity.pdbx_description
1 polymer ?
#
loop_
_entity_poly.entity_id
_entity_poly.type
_entity_poly.pdbx_seq_one_letter_code
_entity_poly.pdbx_strand_id
1 'polypeptide(L)'
;EETASFGATDKPAITAIAADVANGASVKSLFSEIENSYGRLDILFNNAGMGAPRVELDELAEDAWRNCVDVNLTGSFLCAQAAFKIMKSQSPQGGRIINNGSISAHAPRPNTIAYTATKHAITGMTKTIALDGRAYSIACSQLDIGNADTAIGNRFTKGVPQANGEIMVEPVIESDECGRAVAYMASLPLDTNILNMTIMATNMPFVGRG
;
A
#
# COMPACT_ATOMS: atom_id res chain seq x y z
N GLU A 1 -8.64 -16.07 -8.25
CA GLU A 1 -10.04 -16.49 -8.54
C GLU A 1 -11.08 -15.81 -7.63
N GLU A 2 -10.72 -15.27 -6.45
CA GLU A 2 -11.65 -14.63 -5.51
C GLU A 2 -12.04 -13.18 -5.85
N THR A 3 -11.34 -12.49 -6.73
CA THR A 3 -11.60 -11.07 -7.04
C THR A 3 -12.74 -10.82 -8.04
N ALA A 4 -13.35 -11.87 -8.58
CA ALA A 4 -14.33 -11.77 -9.67
C ALA A 4 -15.80 -11.59 -9.25
N SER A 5 -16.13 -11.39 -7.95
CA SER A 5 -17.52 -11.45 -7.45
C SER A 5 -18.19 -10.11 -7.15
N PHE A 6 -17.58 -8.96 -7.46
CA PHE A 6 -18.21 -7.66 -7.22
C PHE A 6 -19.03 -7.19 -8.41
N GLY A 7 -20.31 -7.47 -8.33
CA GLY A 7 -21.48 -7.05 -9.03
C GLY A 7 -21.45 -5.89 -10.02
N ALA A 8 -21.05 -6.16 -11.28
CA ALA A 8 -21.56 -5.43 -12.43
C ALA A 8 -22.13 -6.45 -13.42
N THR A 9 -23.22 -6.14 -14.09
CA THR A 9 -23.88 -6.99 -15.09
C THR A 9 -23.02 -7.21 -16.34
N ASP A 10 -21.97 -6.40 -16.55
CA ASP A 10 -20.86 -6.64 -17.46
C ASP A 10 -19.61 -6.87 -16.59
N LYS A 11 -19.12 -8.10 -16.54
CA LYS A 11 -17.89 -8.43 -15.80
C LYS A 11 -16.76 -7.56 -16.34
N PRO A 12 -16.13 -6.70 -15.51
CA PRO A 12 -14.94 -5.98 -15.95
C PRO A 12 -13.89 -7.00 -16.41
N ALA A 13 -13.21 -6.70 -17.51
CA ALA A 13 -12.11 -7.54 -17.97
C ALA A 13 -11.00 -7.50 -16.90
N ILE A 14 -10.76 -8.61 -16.24
CA ILE A 14 -9.67 -8.74 -15.25
C ILE A 14 -8.55 -9.51 -15.93
N THR A 15 -7.37 -8.90 -15.99
CA THR A 15 -6.15 -9.54 -16.48
C THR A 15 -5.20 -9.75 -15.31
N ALA A 16 -4.80 -11.01 -15.08
CA ALA A 16 -3.80 -11.35 -14.07
C ALA A 16 -2.41 -11.41 -14.74
N ILE A 17 -1.47 -10.61 -14.24
CA ILE A 17 -0.09 -10.57 -14.71
C ILE A 17 0.81 -10.87 -13.52
N ALA A 18 1.61 -11.95 -13.60
CA ALA A 18 2.57 -12.27 -12.56
C ALA A 18 3.74 -11.30 -12.58
N ALA A 19 4.06 -10.71 -11.42
CA ALA A 19 5.17 -9.79 -11.29
C ALA A 19 5.79 -9.85 -9.88
N ASP A 20 7.12 -9.68 -9.83
CA ASP A 20 7.86 -9.43 -8.60
C ASP A 20 8.21 -7.94 -8.54
N VAL A 21 7.59 -7.23 -7.60
CA VAL A 21 7.79 -5.78 -7.46
C VAL A 21 9.19 -5.43 -6.97
N ALA A 22 9.89 -6.35 -6.29
CA ALA A 22 11.28 -6.15 -5.88
C ALA A 22 12.28 -6.26 -7.04
N ASN A 23 11.83 -6.71 -8.21
CA ASN A 23 12.66 -6.87 -9.40
C ASN A 23 12.30 -5.83 -10.48
N GLY A 24 13.23 -4.90 -10.74
CA GLY A 24 13.00 -3.82 -11.71
C GLY A 24 12.70 -4.29 -13.14
N ALA A 25 13.28 -5.42 -13.58
CA ALA A 25 12.97 -5.97 -14.89
C ALA A 25 11.54 -6.55 -14.94
N SER A 26 11.10 -7.21 -13.87
CA SER A 26 9.73 -7.69 -13.73
C SER A 26 8.73 -6.55 -13.73
N VAL A 27 8.98 -5.47 -12.97
CA VAL A 27 8.13 -4.26 -12.97
C VAL A 27 8.07 -3.64 -14.37
N LYS A 28 9.20 -3.50 -15.04
CA LYS A 28 9.23 -2.97 -16.42
C LYS A 28 8.39 -3.81 -17.38
N SER A 29 8.47 -5.15 -17.28
CA SER A 29 7.67 -6.06 -18.11
C SER A 29 6.18 -5.89 -17.83
N LEU A 30 5.79 -5.84 -16.54
CA LEU A 30 4.40 -5.60 -16.11
C LEU A 30 3.82 -4.32 -16.73
N PHE A 31 4.51 -3.19 -16.58
CA PHE A 31 4.01 -1.92 -17.08
C PHE A 31 4.05 -1.81 -18.61
N SER A 32 4.99 -2.50 -19.29
CA SER A 32 4.95 -2.63 -20.74
C SER A 32 3.75 -3.42 -21.22
N GLU A 33 3.36 -4.48 -20.52
CA GLU A 33 2.15 -5.26 -20.84
C GLU A 33 0.88 -4.42 -20.63
N ILE A 34 0.81 -3.64 -19.55
CA ILE A 34 -0.31 -2.72 -19.29
C ILE A 34 -0.43 -1.69 -20.45
N GLU A 35 0.70 -1.08 -20.84
CA GLU A 35 0.71 -0.07 -21.90
C GLU A 35 0.31 -0.67 -23.26
N ASN A 36 0.80 -1.88 -23.57
CA ASN A 36 0.45 -2.58 -24.81
C ASN A 36 -1.02 -3.00 -24.85
N SER A 37 -1.57 -3.47 -23.74
CA SER A 37 -2.93 -4.03 -23.67
C SER A 37 -4.01 -2.97 -23.54
N TYR A 38 -3.74 -1.88 -22.85
CA TYR A 38 -4.74 -0.87 -22.48
C TYR A 38 -4.41 0.55 -23.01
N GLY A 39 -3.16 0.83 -23.36
CA GLY A 39 -2.70 2.14 -23.85
C GLY A 39 -2.67 3.23 -22.77
N ARG A 40 -3.16 2.96 -21.57
CA ARG A 40 -3.25 3.92 -20.45
C ARG A 40 -3.29 3.24 -19.10
N LEU A 41 -3.06 4.04 -18.07
CA LEU A 41 -3.22 3.63 -16.66
C LEU A 41 -3.85 4.78 -15.87
N ASP A 42 -5.06 4.59 -15.37
CA ASP A 42 -5.80 5.63 -14.65
C ASP A 42 -5.53 5.59 -13.14
N ILE A 43 -5.38 4.38 -12.58
CA ILE A 43 -5.22 4.18 -11.14
C ILE A 43 -4.13 3.13 -10.92
N LEU A 44 -3.19 3.44 -10.02
CA LEU A 44 -2.27 2.48 -9.43
C LEU A 44 -2.57 2.36 -7.93
N PHE A 45 -2.85 1.15 -7.44
CA PHE A 45 -2.83 0.85 -6.02
C PHE A 45 -1.57 0.03 -5.69
N ASN A 46 -0.57 0.66 -5.08
CA ASN A 46 0.63 0.02 -4.57
C ASN A 46 0.32 -0.76 -3.29
N ASN A 47 -0.13 -2.00 -3.44
CA ASN A 47 -0.57 -2.83 -2.33
C ASN A 47 0.46 -3.89 -1.93
N ALA A 48 1.36 -4.30 -2.82
CA ALA A 48 2.36 -5.31 -2.51
C ALA A 48 3.17 -4.92 -1.27
N GLY A 49 3.26 -5.86 -0.32
CA GLY A 49 3.97 -5.61 0.92
C GLY A 49 4.10 -6.86 1.78
N MET A 50 5.11 -6.86 2.63
CA MET A 50 5.39 -7.95 3.56
C MET A 50 5.86 -7.42 4.92
N GLY A 51 5.72 -8.26 5.96
CA GLY A 51 6.39 -8.04 7.24
C GLY A 51 7.82 -8.59 7.24
N ALA A 52 8.56 -8.26 8.29
CA ALA A 52 9.82 -8.90 8.63
C ALA A 52 9.66 -9.74 9.91
N PRO A 53 10.60 -10.64 10.24
CA PRO A 53 10.65 -11.30 11.52
C PRO A 53 10.59 -10.29 12.67
N ARG A 54 9.81 -10.63 13.72
CA ARG A 54 9.67 -9.79 14.91
C ARG A 54 10.64 -10.25 15.97
N VAL A 55 11.85 -9.77 15.85
CA VAL A 55 12.99 -10.06 16.74
C VAL A 55 13.56 -8.76 17.28
N GLU A 56 14.41 -8.82 18.28
CA GLU A 56 15.13 -7.64 18.76
C GLU A 56 16.01 -7.05 17.67
N LEU A 57 16.38 -5.79 17.82
CA LEU A 57 17.05 -5.03 16.75
C LEU A 57 18.36 -5.69 16.30
N ASP A 58 19.15 -6.16 17.23
CA ASP A 58 20.46 -6.82 17.03
C ASP A 58 20.35 -8.25 16.48
N GLU A 59 19.17 -8.87 16.55
CA GLU A 59 18.90 -10.20 16.03
C GLU A 59 18.32 -10.19 14.60
N LEU A 60 17.91 -9.01 14.10
CA LEU A 60 17.32 -8.94 12.77
C LEU A 60 18.37 -9.18 11.68
N ALA A 61 18.24 -10.28 10.96
CA ALA A 61 19.11 -10.60 9.84
C ALA A 61 19.06 -9.54 8.73
N GLU A 62 20.20 -9.22 8.15
CA GLU A 62 20.32 -8.17 7.11
C GLU A 62 19.47 -8.49 5.87
N ASP A 63 19.41 -9.74 5.45
CA ASP A 63 18.59 -10.19 4.33
C ASP A 63 17.08 -9.99 4.58
N ALA A 64 16.61 -10.23 5.80
CA ALA A 64 15.23 -9.98 6.18
C ALA A 64 14.90 -8.47 6.13
N TRP A 65 15.83 -7.62 6.58
CA TRP A 65 15.71 -6.17 6.42
C TRP A 65 15.64 -5.79 4.94
N ARG A 66 16.62 -6.25 4.11
CA ARG A 66 16.68 -5.94 2.69
C ARG A 66 15.43 -6.38 1.95
N ASN A 67 14.97 -7.61 2.16
CA ASN A 67 13.75 -8.12 1.55
C ASN A 67 12.52 -7.26 1.87
N CYS A 68 12.39 -6.81 3.12
CA CYS A 68 11.29 -5.92 3.51
C CYS A 68 11.38 -4.57 2.81
N VAL A 69 12.58 -3.98 2.71
CA VAL A 69 12.82 -2.71 1.99
C VAL A 69 12.56 -2.88 0.50
N ASP A 70 13.06 -3.95 -0.11
CA ASP A 70 12.94 -4.18 -1.55
C ASP A 70 11.48 -4.34 -1.98
N VAL A 71 10.68 -5.07 -1.22
CA VAL A 71 9.25 -5.23 -1.55
C VAL A 71 8.45 -3.96 -1.20
N ASN A 72 8.55 -3.49 0.06
CA ASN A 72 7.63 -2.46 0.58
C ASN A 72 7.96 -1.06 0.07
N LEU A 73 9.23 -0.73 -0.13
CA LEU A 73 9.68 0.61 -0.49
C LEU A 73 10.19 0.68 -1.91
N THR A 74 11.22 -0.10 -2.26
CA THR A 74 11.80 -0.10 -3.61
C THR A 74 10.75 -0.52 -4.65
N GLY A 75 9.99 -1.58 -4.38
CA GLY A 75 8.92 -2.05 -5.26
C GLY A 75 7.81 -1.01 -5.47
N SER A 76 7.37 -0.38 -4.38
CA SER A 76 6.39 0.71 -4.48
C SER A 76 6.91 1.90 -5.29
N PHE A 77 8.20 2.25 -5.13
CA PHE A 77 8.86 3.29 -5.92
C PHE A 77 8.91 2.93 -7.41
N LEU A 78 9.35 1.72 -7.74
CA LEU A 78 9.46 1.26 -9.13
C LEU A 78 8.09 1.26 -9.84
N CYS A 79 7.05 0.76 -9.17
CA CYS A 79 5.69 0.78 -9.69
C CYS A 79 5.16 2.22 -9.85
N ALA A 80 5.38 3.07 -8.85
CA ALA A 80 4.98 4.48 -8.91
C ALA A 80 5.71 5.22 -10.05
N GLN A 81 7.00 4.99 -10.24
CA GLN A 81 7.80 5.58 -11.32
C GLN A 81 7.26 5.18 -12.70
N ALA A 82 6.98 3.89 -12.90
CA ALA A 82 6.44 3.39 -14.16
C ALA A 82 5.03 3.94 -14.42
N ALA A 83 4.15 3.94 -13.42
CA ALA A 83 2.81 4.51 -13.52
C ALA A 83 2.86 6.01 -13.83
N PHE A 84 3.70 6.76 -13.12
CA PHE A 84 3.86 8.20 -13.32
C PHE A 84 4.27 8.51 -14.76
N LYS A 85 5.18 7.71 -15.34
CA LYS A 85 5.60 7.85 -16.74
C LYS A 85 4.42 7.71 -17.70
N ILE A 86 3.58 6.67 -17.54
CA ILE A 86 2.39 6.45 -18.38
C ILE A 86 1.40 7.59 -18.19
N MET A 87 1.02 7.89 -16.93
CA MET A 87 0.05 8.93 -16.58
C MET A 87 0.44 10.32 -17.10
N LYS A 88 1.74 10.60 -17.14
CA LYS A 88 2.29 11.85 -17.67
C LYS A 88 2.17 11.95 -19.19
N SER A 89 2.30 10.84 -19.92
CA SER A 89 2.36 10.82 -21.40
C SER A 89 1.02 10.48 -22.05
N GLN A 90 0.09 9.87 -21.35
CA GLN A 90 -1.20 9.44 -21.89
C GLN A 90 -2.15 10.62 -22.22
N SER A 91 -3.19 10.35 -23.03
CA SER A 91 -4.25 11.33 -23.35
C SER A 91 -5.64 10.73 -23.05
N PRO A 92 -6.48 11.40 -22.23
CA PRO A 92 -6.16 12.58 -21.43
C PRO A 92 -5.05 12.31 -20.41
N GLN A 93 -4.23 13.33 -20.14
CA GLN A 93 -3.14 13.28 -19.19
C GLN A 93 -3.66 13.18 -17.75
N GLY A 94 -2.91 12.51 -16.89
CA GLY A 94 -3.21 12.42 -15.46
C GLY A 94 -3.56 11.01 -15.01
N GLY A 95 -3.80 10.85 -13.71
CA GLY A 95 -4.13 9.59 -13.07
C GLY A 95 -3.98 9.69 -11.56
N ARG A 96 -4.16 8.57 -10.87
CA ARG A 96 -4.07 8.51 -9.41
C ARG A 96 -3.20 7.36 -8.94
N ILE A 97 -2.27 7.66 -8.05
CA ILE A 97 -1.43 6.69 -7.34
C ILE A 97 -1.91 6.63 -5.90
N ILE A 98 -2.25 5.45 -5.41
CA ILE A 98 -2.63 5.20 -4.02
C ILE A 98 -1.60 4.25 -3.43
N ASN A 99 -0.88 4.69 -2.41
CA ASN A 99 0.11 3.86 -1.72
C ASN A 99 -0.52 3.22 -0.47
N ASN A 100 -0.36 1.92 -0.31
CA ASN A 100 -0.74 1.22 0.90
C ASN A 100 0.24 1.57 2.04
N GLY A 101 -0.20 2.45 2.91
CA GLY A 101 0.48 2.82 4.14
C GLY A 101 0.24 1.85 5.27
N SER A 102 0.27 2.37 6.47
CA SER A 102 -0.08 1.66 7.72
C SER A 102 -0.12 2.67 8.86
N ILE A 103 -0.87 2.39 9.89
CA ILE A 103 -0.73 3.11 11.18
C ILE A 103 0.70 3.01 11.74
N SER A 104 1.48 2.01 11.30
CA SER A 104 2.92 1.91 11.61
C SER A 104 3.77 3.01 10.97
N ALA A 105 3.21 3.82 10.07
CA ALA A 105 3.83 5.05 9.59
C ALA A 105 3.77 6.20 10.61
N HIS A 106 3.04 6.02 11.73
CA HIS A 106 2.84 7.02 12.77
C HIS A 106 3.27 6.51 14.15
N ALA A 107 2.93 5.27 14.49
CA ALA A 107 3.26 4.67 15.78
C ALA A 107 3.79 3.24 15.58
N PRO A 108 5.05 2.98 15.97
CA PRO A 108 5.66 1.65 15.83
C PRO A 108 5.06 0.65 16.82
N ARG A 109 5.27 -0.63 16.55
CA ARG A 109 5.11 -1.71 17.53
C ARG A 109 6.49 -2.25 17.90
N PRO A 110 6.64 -2.89 19.06
CA PRO A 110 7.88 -3.57 19.40
C PRO A 110 8.32 -4.54 18.30
N ASN A 111 9.61 -4.62 18.06
CA ASN A 111 10.24 -5.58 17.13
C ASN A 111 9.73 -5.51 15.69
N THR A 112 9.47 -4.29 15.18
CA THR A 112 8.97 -4.08 13.79
C THR A 112 9.81 -3.10 12.98
N ILE A 113 11.10 -2.96 13.29
CA ILE A 113 11.97 -1.91 12.72
C ILE A 113 11.91 -1.85 11.19
N ALA A 114 12.06 -2.96 10.47
CA ALA A 114 12.07 -2.99 9.02
C ALA A 114 10.74 -2.52 8.43
N TYR A 115 9.64 -3.08 8.91
CA TYR A 115 8.30 -2.70 8.45
C TYR A 115 7.97 -1.24 8.78
N THR A 116 8.24 -0.83 10.01
CA THR A 116 7.99 0.55 10.47
C THR A 116 8.78 1.57 9.63
N ALA A 117 10.07 1.32 9.41
CA ALA A 117 10.91 2.19 8.59
C ALA A 117 10.37 2.33 7.16
N THR A 118 9.99 1.21 6.52
CA THR A 118 9.41 1.27 5.17
C THR A 118 8.09 2.04 5.13
N LYS A 119 7.21 1.87 6.10
CA LYS A 119 5.91 2.58 6.12
C LYS A 119 6.05 4.08 6.43
N HIS A 120 7.03 4.50 7.23
CA HIS A 120 7.39 5.92 7.35
C HIS A 120 7.94 6.49 6.04
N ALA A 121 8.79 5.74 5.33
CA ALA A 121 9.34 6.17 4.05
C ALA A 121 8.27 6.32 2.96
N ILE A 122 7.25 5.47 2.93
CA ILE A 122 6.08 5.59 2.05
C ILE A 122 5.38 6.94 2.23
N THR A 123 5.30 7.45 3.46
CA THR A 123 4.70 8.77 3.71
C THR A 123 5.48 9.90 3.03
N GLY A 124 6.81 9.86 3.09
CA GLY A 124 7.67 10.81 2.38
C GLY A 124 7.51 10.70 0.86
N MET A 125 7.56 9.48 0.35
CA MET A 125 7.38 9.19 -1.07
C MET A 125 6.01 9.69 -1.59
N THR A 126 4.92 9.43 -0.87
CA THR A 126 3.58 9.89 -1.24
C THR A 126 3.50 11.40 -1.36
N LYS A 127 4.05 12.13 -0.38
CA LYS A 127 4.05 13.60 -0.39
C LYS A 127 4.85 14.17 -1.57
N THR A 128 6.00 13.57 -1.88
CA THR A 128 6.84 14.00 -3.00
C THR A 128 6.15 13.74 -4.34
N ILE A 129 5.58 12.54 -4.54
CA ILE A 129 4.83 12.22 -5.78
C ILE A 129 3.61 13.16 -5.93
N ALA A 130 2.89 13.45 -4.83
CA ALA A 130 1.76 14.38 -4.86
C ALA A 130 2.19 15.82 -5.25
N LEU A 131 3.39 16.24 -4.87
CA LEU A 131 3.95 17.54 -5.25
C LEU A 131 4.34 17.56 -6.74
N ASP A 132 5.14 16.57 -7.16
CA ASP A 132 5.68 16.48 -8.52
C ASP A 132 4.60 16.21 -9.57
N GLY A 133 3.53 15.52 -9.17
CA GLY A 133 2.39 15.16 -10.04
C GLY A 133 1.49 16.33 -10.44
N ARG A 134 1.53 17.45 -9.71
CA ARG A 134 0.62 18.61 -9.92
C ARG A 134 0.64 19.13 -11.35
N ALA A 135 1.82 19.23 -11.96
CA ALA A 135 1.98 19.72 -13.33
C ALA A 135 1.38 18.79 -14.39
N TYR A 136 1.01 17.56 -14.01
CA TYR A 136 0.57 16.52 -14.94
C TYR A 136 -0.82 15.96 -14.59
N SER A 137 -1.55 16.60 -13.69
CA SER A 137 -2.84 16.11 -13.18
C SER A 137 -2.72 14.70 -12.57
N ILE A 138 -1.59 14.39 -11.93
CA ILE A 138 -1.36 13.12 -11.22
C ILE A 138 -1.55 13.36 -9.74
N ALA A 139 -2.60 12.74 -9.17
CA ALA A 139 -2.85 12.76 -7.74
C ALA A 139 -2.09 11.60 -7.07
N CYS A 140 -1.55 11.83 -5.87
CA CYS A 140 -0.98 10.76 -5.06
C CYS A 140 -1.55 10.79 -3.65
N SER A 141 -1.88 9.62 -3.16
CA SER A 141 -2.59 9.39 -1.89
C SER A 141 -1.91 8.29 -1.09
N GLN A 142 -2.12 8.28 0.22
CA GLN A 142 -1.75 7.18 1.11
C GLN A 142 -2.98 6.71 1.89
N LEU A 143 -3.22 5.39 1.91
CA LEU A 143 -4.20 4.76 2.78
C LEU A 143 -3.47 4.07 3.93
N ASP A 144 -3.58 4.60 5.13
CA ASP A 144 -3.02 3.99 6.35
C ASP A 144 -4.02 3.01 6.92
N ILE A 145 -3.70 1.72 6.80
CA ILE A 145 -4.55 0.63 7.28
C ILE A 145 -4.07 0.21 8.68
N GLY A 146 -5.03 0.09 9.59
CA GLY A 146 -4.83 -0.52 10.90
C GLY A 146 -4.75 -2.04 10.83
N ASN A 147 -5.37 -2.71 11.81
CA ASN A 147 -5.45 -4.17 11.80
C ASN A 147 -6.57 -4.60 10.86
N ALA A 148 -6.25 -5.21 9.74
CA ALA A 148 -7.21 -5.81 8.81
C ALA A 148 -7.16 -7.33 8.88
N ASP A 149 -8.31 -7.99 8.69
CA ASP A 149 -8.41 -9.44 8.59
C ASP A 149 -7.85 -9.90 7.25
N THR A 150 -6.58 -10.30 7.29
CA THR A 150 -5.79 -10.76 6.15
C THR A 150 -4.81 -11.83 6.64
N ALA A 151 -4.16 -12.54 5.74
CA ALA A 151 -3.11 -13.50 6.11
C ALA A 151 -2.01 -12.86 6.99
N ILE A 152 -1.67 -11.58 6.76
CA ILE A 152 -0.74 -10.81 7.60
C ILE A 152 -1.41 -10.42 8.94
N GLY A 153 -2.72 -10.20 8.93
CA GLY A 153 -3.52 -9.72 10.07
C GLY A 153 -3.93 -10.79 11.08
N ASN A 154 -3.94 -12.06 10.72
CA ASN A 154 -4.37 -13.19 11.58
C ASN A 154 -3.71 -13.25 12.95
N ARG A 155 -2.54 -12.65 13.12
CA ARG A 155 -1.82 -12.55 14.40
C ARG A 155 -2.50 -11.66 15.42
N PHE A 156 -3.25 -10.63 14.99
CA PHE A 156 -3.90 -9.68 15.89
C PHE A 156 -4.97 -10.35 16.75
N THR A 157 -5.64 -11.36 16.20
CA THR A 157 -6.65 -12.15 16.91
C THR A 157 -6.03 -13.16 17.89
N LYS A 158 -4.72 -13.42 17.77
CA LYS A 158 -3.96 -14.32 18.67
C LYS A 158 -3.19 -13.56 19.76
N GLY A 159 -3.09 -12.26 19.63
CA GLY A 159 -2.36 -11.36 20.52
C GLY A 159 -1.03 -10.88 19.94
N VAL A 160 -0.73 -9.63 20.20
CA VAL A 160 0.49 -8.94 19.73
C VAL A 160 1.14 -8.17 20.87
N PRO A 161 2.49 -8.05 20.87
CA PRO A 161 3.21 -7.30 21.89
C PRO A 161 2.78 -5.82 21.90
N GLN A 162 2.58 -5.31 23.11
CA GLN A 162 2.30 -3.91 23.42
C GLN A 162 3.57 -3.20 23.92
N ALA A 163 3.53 -1.86 23.97
CA ALA A 163 4.66 -1.06 24.43
C ALA A 163 5.04 -1.34 25.91
N ASN A 164 4.09 -1.75 26.73
CA ASN A 164 4.29 -2.14 28.14
C ASN A 164 4.79 -3.58 28.32
N GLY A 165 5.04 -4.33 27.23
CA GLY A 165 5.49 -5.72 27.25
C GLY A 165 4.37 -6.76 27.34
N GLU A 166 3.12 -6.36 27.54
CA GLU A 166 1.99 -7.30 27.56
C GLU A 166 1.66 -7.82 26.15
N ILE A 167 1.01 -8.97 26.08
CA ILE A 167 0.43 -9.50 24.83
C ILE A 167 -1.07 -9.25 24.86
N MET A 168 -1.57 -8.50 23.89
CA MET A 168 -3.01 -8.19 23.79
C MET A 168 -3.58 -8.64 22.46
N VAL A 169 -4.79 -9.20 22.49
CA VAL A 169 -5.64 -9.37 21.31
C VAL A 169 -6.15 -8.00 20.88
N GLU A 170 -6.05 -7.70 19.61
CA GLU A 170 -6.53 -6.43 19.07
C GLU A 170 -7.63 -6.64 18.04
N PRO A 171 -8.66 -5.79 18.02
CA PRO A 171 -9.69 -5.79 17.00
C PRO A 171 -9.11 -5.63 15.59
N VAL A 172 -9.78 -6.26 14.62
CA VAL A 172 -9.50 -6.15 13.18
C VAL A 172 -10.72 -5.61 12.45
N ILE A 173 -10.50 -5.05 11.27
CA ILE A 173 -11.56 -4.72 10.31
C ILE A 173 -11.58 -5.75 9.19
N GLU A 174 -12.73 -5.92 8.57
CA GLU A 174 -12.86 -6.71 7.34
C GLU A 174 -12.02 -6.10 6.21
N SER A 175 -11.35 -6.94 5.43
CA SER A 175 -10.53 -6.47 4.31
C SER A 175 -11.31 -5.70 3.25
N ASP A 176 -12.61 -6.01 3.09
CA ASP A 176 -13.53 -5.33 2.18
C ASP A 176 -13.69 -3.85 2.50
N GLU A 177 -13.61 -3.45 3.77
CA GLU A 177 -13.68 -2.04 4.15
C GLU A 177 -12.46 -1.26 3.62
N CYS A 178 -11.29 -1.92 3.60
CA CYS A 178 -10.10 -1.35 2.97
C CYS A 178 -10.31 -1.20 1.45
N GLY A 179 -10.92 -2.20 0.81
CA GLY A 179 -11.28 -2.15 -0.61
C GLY A 179 -12.24 -1.00 -0.93
N ARG A 180 -13.27 -0.79 -0.10
CA ARG A 180 -14.21 0.34 -0.24
C ARG A 180 -13.51 1.69 -0.08
N ALA A 181 -12.57 1.81 0.86
CA ALA A 181 -11.78 3.02 1.04
C ALA A 181 -10.93 3.33 -0.20
N VAL A 182 -10.26 2.32 -0.77
CA VAL A 182 -9.49 2.47 -2.03
C VAL A 182 -10.41 2.89 -3.17
N ALA A 183 -11.56 2.24 -3.34
CA ALA A 183 -12.52 2.56 -4.39
C ALA A 183 -13.05 3.99 -4.26
N TYR A 184 -13.34 4.45 -3.04
CA TYR A 184 -13.74 5.83 -2.79
C TYR A 184 -12.63 6.82 -3.15
N MET A 185 -11.39 6.59 -2.70
CA MET A 185 -10.26 7.45 -3.06
C MET A 185 -10.04 7.49 -4.58
N ALA A 186 -10.21 6.35 -5.25
CA ALA A 186 -10.06 6.20 -6.70
C ALA A 186 -11.16 6.92 -7.49
N SER A 187 -12.37 7.02 -6.96
CA SER A 187 -13.54 7.63 -7.63
C SER A 187 -13.52 9.15 -7.66
N LEU A 188 -12.64 9.80 -6.89
CA LEU A 188 -12.58 11.25 -6.84
C LEU A 188 -12.04 11.83 -8.16
N PRO A 189 -12.52 13.01 -8.59
CA PRO A 189 -11.95 13.72 -9.73
C PRO A 189 -10.48 14.09 -9.46
N LEU A 190 -9.67 14.26 -10.51
CA LEU A 190 -8.22 14.46 -10.36
C LEU A 190 -7.83 15.81 -9.74
N ASP A 191 -8.72 16.78 -9.72
CA ASP A 191 -8.53 18.07 -9.03
C ASP A 191 -8.77 17.97 -7.50
N THR A 192 -9.29 16.84 -7.03
CA THR A 192 -9.58 16.57 -5.64
C THR A 192 -8.75 15.37 -5.15
N ASN A 193 -8.03 15.54 -4.06
CA ASN A 193 -7.15 14.49 -3.52
C ASN A 193 -7.33 14.31 -2.01
N ILE A 194 -7.51 13.07 -1.58
CA ILE A 194 -7.32 12.67 -0.19
C ILE A 194 -5.85 12.31 -0.03
N LEU A 195 -5.05 13.23 0.48
CA LEU A 195 -3.61 13.02 0.60
C LEU A 195 -3.27 11.85 1.53
N ASN A 196 -4.00 11.74 2.65
CA ASN A 196 -3.88 10.64 3.60
C ASN A 196 -5.24 10.29 4.18
N MET A 197 -5.52 9.00 4.27
CA MET A 197 -6.70 8.43 4.94
C MET A 197 -6.24 7.34 5.89
N THR A 198 -6.76 7.34 7.12
CA THR A 198 -6.55 6.24 8.07
C THR A 198 -7.85 5.48 8.26
N ILE A 199 -7.80 4.16 8.07
CA ILE A 199 -8.92 3.24 8.33
C ILE A 199 -8.47 2.16 9.32
N MET A 200 -9.25 1.96 10.37
CA MET A 200 -8.88 1.02 11.43
C MET A 200 -10.12 0.55 12.21
N ALA A 201 -9.98 -0.56 12.95
CA ALA A 201 -11.02 -0.97 13.89
C ALA A 201 -11.23 0.09 14.97
N THR A 202 -12.48 0.42 15.27
CA THR A 202 -12.84 1.49 16.23
C THR A 202 -12.18 1.29 17.59
N ASN A 203 -12.12 0.04 18.06
CA ASN A 203 -11.63 -0.29 19.39
C ASN A 203 -10.15 -0.74 19.43
N MET A 204 -9.41 -0.62 18.30
CA MET A 204 -8.00 -0.96 18.35
C MET A 204 -7.17 0.13 19.07
N PRO A 205 -6.15 -0.25 19.85
CA PRO A 205 -5.32 0.71 20.57
C PRO A 205 -4.33 1.40 19.59
N PHE A 206 -4.68 2.60 19.14
CA PHE A 206 -3.84 3.47 18.33
C PHE A 206 -3.81 4.87 18.94
N VAL A 207 -4.95 5.56 18.99
CA VAL A 207 -5.09 6.80 19.74
C VAL A 207 -5.15 6.45 21.22
N GLY A 208 -4.36 7.15 22.06
CA GLY A 208 -4.26 6.85 23.50
C GLY A 208 -3.35 5.66 23.83
N ARG A 209 -2.62 5.10 22.88
CA ARG A 209 -1.54 4.16 23.15
C ARG A 209 -0.39 4.94 23.78
N GLY A 210 -0.25 4.82 25.08
CA GLY A 210 0.80 5.42 25.89
C GLY A 210 1.80 4.40 26.36
#